data_38f7fa852730934b48804212ffa8d3f8
#
_entry.id   38f7fa852730934b48804212ffa8d3f8
#
_cell.length_a   1.000
_cell.length_b   1.000
_cell.length_c   1.000
_cell.angle_alpha   90.00
_cell.angle_beta   90.00
_cell.angle_gamma   90.00
#
_symmetry.space_group_name_H-M   'P 1'
#
loop_
_entity.id
_entity.type
_entity.pdbx_description
1 polymer ?
#
loop_
_entity_poly.entity_id
_entity_poly.type
_entity_poly.pdbx_seq_one_letter_code
_entity_poly.pdbx_strand_id
1 'polypeptide(L)'
;MERQHTISAAQFFGMEFVSRITITIALNAQYAAGESLLDGILSYLLAMAVGVLLALPVWVLHRQEPRLSIGEAAVRFWGSLGKLVPLGYILYFLVMNGVSLALFQLFLLDNVNPDFPAVLILLVLVAVAVYGAWRG
;
A
#
# COMPACT_ATOMS: atom_id res chain seq x y z
N MET A 1 27.27 20.04 4.91
CA MET A 1 26.95 19.13 3.80
C MET A 1 26.12 17.99 4.40
N GLU A 2 24.82 18.12 4.37
CA GLU A 2 23.88 17.07 4.80
C GLU A 2 23.93 15.97 3.75
N ARG A 3 24.45 14.80 4.11
CA ARG A 3 24.33 13.61 3.27
C ARG A 3 22.85 13.23 3.24
N GLN A 4 22.17 13.58 2.16
CA GLN A 4 20.87 12.98 1.88
C GLN A 4 21.09 11.48 1.75
N HIS A 5 20.68 10.74 2.77
CA HIS A 5 20.65 9.29 2.73
C HIS A 5 19.52 8.86 1.79
N THR A 6 19.82 8.84 0.50
CA THR A 6 18.88 8.34 -0.52
C THR A 6 18.86 6.82 -0.45
N ILE A 7 17.69 6.26 -0.17
CA ILE A 7 17.46 4.82 -0.24
C ILE A 7 17.53 4.40 -1.71
N SER A 8 18.32 3.36 -2.02
CA SER A 8 18.36 2.83 -3.38
C SER A 8 17.04 2.16 -3.76
N ALA A 9 16.72 2.11 -5.06
CA ALA A 9 15.51 1.43 -5.55
C ALA A 9 15.46 -0.04 -5.12
N ALA A 10 16.60 -0.72 -5.04
CA ALA A 10 16.69 -2.10 -4.56
C ALA A 10 16.38 -2.23 -3.05
N GLN A 11 16.85 -1.29 -2.24
CA GLN A 11 16.54 -1.25 -0.80
C GLN A 11 15.04 -0.97 -0.59
N PHE A 12 14.49 0.00 -1.30
CA PHE A 12 13.05 0.30 -1.26
C PHE A 12 12.22 -0.91 -1.66
N PHE A 13 12.56 -1.56 -2.78
CA PHE A 13 11.90 -2.78 -3.23
C PHE A 13 11.99 -3.89 -2.18
N GLY A 14 13.16 -4.11 -1.60
CA GLY A 14 13.36 -5.13 -0.56
C GLY A 14 12.51 -4.87 0.69
N MET A 15 12.43 -3.62 1.14
CA MET A 15 11.57 -3.23 2.28
C MET A 15 10.09 -3.46 1.98
N GLU A 16 9.60 -3.02 0.82
CA GLU A 16 8.22 -3.23 0.39
C GLU A 16 7.89 -4.72 0.25
N PHE A 17 8.79 -5.49 -0.37
CA PHE A 17 8.61 -6.91 -0.57
C PHE A 17 8.51 -7.67 0.76
N VAL A 18 9.44 -7.44 1.70
CA VAL A 18 9.40 -8.07 3.03
C VAL A 18 8.16 -7.67 3.80
N SER A 19 7.81 -6.39 3.80
CA SER A 19 6.62 -5.87 4.47
C SER A 19 5.34 -6.53 3.93
N ARG A 20 5.20 -6.64 2.61
CA ARG A 20 4.02 -7.24 1.98
C ARG A 20 3.95 -8.75 2.18
N ILE A 21 5.05 -9.48 2.06
CA ILE A 21 5.07 -10.93 2.31
C ILE A 21 4.69 -11.23 3.76
N THR A 22 5.24 -10.51 4.73
CA THR A 22 4.93 -10.72 6.15
C THR A 22 3.44 -10.53 6.43
N ILE A 23 2.85 -9.43 5.93
CA ILE A 23 1.43 -9.17 6.09
C ILE A 23 0.59 -10.23 5.38
N THR A 24 0.96 -10.59 4.15
CA THR A 24 0.21 -11.56 3.34
C THR A 24 0.23 -12.95 3.99
N ILE A 25 1.38 -13.44 4.44
CA ILE A 25 1.49 -14.75 5.09
C ILE A 25 0.74 -14.75 6.43
N ALA A 26 0.95 -13.73 7.26
CA ALA A 26 0.34 -13.69 8.59
C ALA A 26 -1.19 -13.56 8.54
N LEU A 27 -1.73 -12.73 7.63
CA LEU A 27 -3.16 -12.46 7.56
C LEU A 27 -3.91 -13.48 6.69
N ASN A 28 -3.36 -13.88 5.54
CA ASN A 28 -4.07 -14.81 4.65
C ASN A 28 -4.09 -16.23 5.18
N ALA A 29 -3.07 -16.69 5.91
CA ALA A 29 -3.09 -18.02 6.52
C ALA A 29 -4.23 -18.17 7.54
N GLN A 30 -4.65 -17.09 8.20
CA GLN A 30 -5.76 -17.10 9.15
C GLN A 30 -7.14 -17.03 8.49
N TYR A 31 -7.29 -16.21 7.46
CA TYR A 31 -8.59 -15.93 6.84
C TYR A 31 -8.93 -16.89 5.69
N ALA A 32 -7.91 -17.50 5.05
CA ALA A 32 -8.12 -18.49 3.99
C ALA A 32 -8.48 -19.89 4.52
N ALA A 33 -8.46 -20.14 5.82
CA ALA A 33 -8.73 -21.46 6.41
C ALA A 33 -10.18 -21.96 6.20
N GLY A 34 -11.10 -21.11 5.73
CA GLY A 34 -12.50 -21.46 5.44
C GLY A 34 -12.89 -21.41 3.96
N GLU A 35 -12.01 -20.97 3.07
CA GLU A 35 -12.30 -20.82 1.64
C GLU A 35 -11.77 -22.02 0.84
N SER A 36 -12.42 -22.31 -0.31
CA SER A 36 -11.88 -23.32 -1.22
C SER A 36 -10.57 -22.84 -1.83
N LEU A 37 -9.62 -23.74 -2.02
CA LEU A 37 -8.31 -23.43 -2.63
C LEU A 37 -8.47 -22.74 -4.00
N LEU A 38 -9.50 -23.14 -4.76
CA LEU A 38 -9.81 -22.55 -6.07
C LEU A 38 -10.22 -21.08 -5.97
N ASP A 39 -11.07 -20.73 -5.00
CA ASP A 39 -11.53 -19.34 -4.82
C ASP A 39 -10.37 -18.44 -4.41
N GLY A 40 -9.47 -18.94 -3.57
CA GLY A 40 -8.23 -18.24 -3.21
C GLY A 40 -7.35 -17.97 -4.44
N ILE A 41 -7.08 -18.97 -5.26
CA ILE A 41 -6.25 -18.82 -6.48
C ILE A 41 -6.89 -17.83 -7.45
N LEU A 42 -8.19 -17.93 -7.70
CA LEU A 42 -8.91 -17.02 -8.60
C LEU A 42 -8.87 -15.59 -8.09
N SER A 43 -9.06 -15.38 -6.80
CA SER A 43 -8.99 -14.05 -6.15
C SER A 43 -7.60 -13.43 -6.32
N TYR A 44 -6.52 -14.20 -6.14
CA TYR A 44 -5.16 -13.70 -6.35
C TYR A 44 -4.86 -13.38 -7.82
N LEU A 45 -5.31 -14.21 -8.76
CA LEU A 45 -5.13 -13.95 -10.18
C LEU A 45 -5.89 -12.68 -10.61
N LEU A 46 -7.11 -12.50 -10.10
CA LEU A 46 -7.90 -11.30 -10.36
C LEU A 46 -7.23 -10.06 -9.75
N ALA A 47 -6.79 -10.13 -8.51
CA ALA A 47 -6.07 -9.05 -7.85
C ALA A 47 -4.78 -8.66 -8.60
N MET A 48 -4.03 -9.65 -9.10
CA MET A 48 -2.84 -9.42 -9.92
C MET A 48 -3.20 -8.71 -11.23
N ALA A 49 -4.24 -9.14 -11.93
CA ALA A 49 -4.70 -8.50 -13.16
C ALA A 49 -5.12 -7.04 -12.91
N VAL A 50 -5.89 -6.78 -11.86
CA VAL A 50 -6.29 -5.42 -11.45
C VAL A 50 -5.05 -4.58 -11.07
N GLY A 51 -4.09 -5.15 -10.35
CA GLY A 51 -2.84 -4.48 -9.99
C GLY A 51 -2.02 -4.06 -11.22
N VAL A 52 -1.91 -4.94 -12.22
CA VAL A 52 -1.26 -4.62 -13.50
C VAL A 52 -2.00 -3.48 -14.22
N LEU A 53 -3.32 -3.54 -14.30
CA LEU A 53 -4.13 -2.48 -14.92
C LEU A 53 -3.93 -1.12 -14.24
N LEU A 54 -3.88 -1.09 -12.90
CA LEU A 54 -3.61 0.13 -12.14
C LEU A 54 -2.17 0.64 -12.32
N ALA A 55 -1.20 -0.25 -12.54
CA ALA A 55 0.19 0.14 -12.77
C ALA A 55 0.45 0.68 -14.19
N LEU A 56 -0.39 0.32 -15.18
CA LEU A 56 -0.19 0.72 -16.58
C LEU A 56 -0.10 2.25 -16.77
N PRO A 57 -0.98 3.09 -16.21
CA PRO A 57 -0.88 4.54 -16.39
C PRO A 57 0.45 5.10 -15.85
N VAL A 58 0.89 4.59 -14.70
CA VAL A 58 2.17 4.99 -14.10
C VAL A 58 3.34 4.61 -14.99
N TRP A 59 3.33 3.37 -15.49
CA TRP A 59 4.38 2.89 -16.38
C TRP A 59 4.46 3.67 -17.69
N VAL A 60 3.30 3.96 -18.31
CA VAL A 60 3.24 4.75 -19.56
C VAL A 60 3.75 6.17 -19.34
N LEU A 61 3.30 6.84 -18.27
CA LEU A 61 3.73 8.19 -17.93
C LEU A 61 5.23 8.25 -17.62
N HIS A 62 5.73 7.32 -16.84
CA HIS A 62 7.15 7.26 -16.48
C HIS A 62 8.04 6.97 -17.70
N ARG A 63 7.57 6.16 -18.66
CA ARG A 63 8.32 5.89 -19.88
C ARG A 63 8.42 7.09 -20.80
N GLN A 64 7.40 7.94 -20.82
CA GLN A 64 7.38 9.13 -21.67
C GLN A 64 8.15 10.31 -21.05
N GLU A 65 8.05 10.49 -19.73
CA GLU A 65 8.69 11.61 -19.01
C GLU A 65 9.29 11.12 -17.69
N PRO A 66 10.47 10.46 -17.73
CA PRO A 66 11.07 9.83 -16.54
C PRO A 66 11.53 10.82 -15.47
N ARG A 67 11.60 12.11 -15.79
CA ARG A 67 12.03 13.18 -14.87
C ARG A 67 10.89 13.87 -14.13
N LEU A 68 9.66 13.67 -14.58
CA LEU A 68 8.48 14.29 -13.98
C LEU A 68 7.87 13.37 -12.94
N SER A 69 7.26 13.94 -11.91
CA SER A 69 6.38 13.19 -11.03
C SER A 69 5.14 12.72 -11.79
N ILE A 70 4.50 11.65 -11.30
CA ILE A 70 3.29 11.09 -11.93
C ILE A 70 2.21 12.16 -12.10
N GLY A 71 2.05 13.04 -11.08
CA GLY A 71 1.09 14.14 -11.11
C GLY A 71 1.39 15.17 -12.18
N GLU A 72 2.66 15.60 -12.28
CA GLU A 72 3.10 16.57 -13.29
C GLU A 72 2.98 16.01 -14.71
N ALA A 73 3.41 14.75 -14.90
CA ALA A 73 3.28 14.07 -16.19
C ALA A 73 1.81 13.94 -16.60
N ALA A 74 0.92 13.53 -15.70
CA ALA A 74 -0.50 13.40 -15.97
C ALA A 74 -1.15 14.75 -16.36
N VAL A 75 -0.81 15.84 -15.64
CA VAL A 75 -1.32 17.18 -15.97
C VAL A 75 -0.78 17.67 -17.31
N ARG A 76 0.46 17.36 -17.63
CA ARG A 76 1.06 17.73 -18.92
C ARG A 76 0.37 17.05 -20.11
N PHE A 77 -0.02 15.77 -19.96
CA PHE A 77 -0.66 15.01 -21.04
C PHE A 77 -2.17 15.26 -21.16
N TRP A 78 -2.86 15.39 -20.02
CA TRP A 78 -4.33 15.48 -19.98
C TRP A 78 -4.86 16.82 -19.46
N GLY A 79 -3.99 17.83 -19.28
CA GLY A 79 -4.37 19.13 -18.75
C GLY A 79 -5.02 19.01 -17.36
N SER A 80 -6.13 19.74 -17.16
CA SER A 80 -6.82 19.75 -15.85
C SER A 80 -7.33 18.36 -15.45
N LEU A 81 -7.71 17.50 -16.40
CA LEU A 81 -8.16 16.13 -16.12
C LEU A 81 -7.02 15.25 -15.57
N GLY A 82 -5.77 15.58 -15.89
CA GLY A 82 -4.60 14.90 -15.34
C GLY A 82 -4.49 14.95 -13.82
N LYS A 83 -5.13 15.92 -13.15
CA LYS A 83 -5.20 16.00 -11.69
C LYS A 83 -6.02 14.87 -11.06
N LEU A 84 -6.90 14.22 -11.81
CA LEU A 84 -7.69 13.08 -11.33
C LEU A 84 -6.81 11.84 -11.12
N VAL A 85 -5.70 11.70 -11.83
CA VAL A 85 -4.80 10.55 -11.69
C VAL A 85 -4.15 10.52 -10.30
N PRO A 86 -3.41 11.55 -9.86
CA PRO A 86 -2.84 11.54 -8.51
C PRO A 86 -3.91 11.52 -7.42
N LEU A 87 -5.06 12.17 -7.63
CA LEU A 87 -6.18 12.10 -6.69
C LEU A 87 -6.71 10.66 -6.54
N GLY A 88 -6.89 9.94 -7.65
CA GLY A 88 -7.29 8.53 -7.64
C GLY A 88 -6.29 7.66 -6.87
N TYR A 89 -5.00 7.85 -7.07
CA TYR A 89 -3.96 7.13 -6.32
C TYR A 89 -3.96 7.48 -4.85
N ILE A 90 -4.13 8.75 -4.48
CA ILE A 90 -4.22 9.17 -3.07
C ILE A 90 -5.41 8.48 -2.39
N LEU A 91 -6.58 8.49 -3.02
CA LEU A 91 -7.78 7.81 -2.49
C LEU A 91 -7.56 6.30 -2.38
N TYR A 92 -7.00 5.68 -3.42
CA TYR A 92 -6.66 4.26 -3.40
C TYR A 92 -5.73 3.90 -2.23
N PHE A 93 -4.63 4.62 -2.07
CA PHE A 93 -3.70 4.38 -0.97
C PHE A 93 -4.31 4.65 0.40
N LEU A 94 -5.17 5.66 0.51
CA LEU A 94 -5.87 5.95 1.76
C LEU A 94 -6.80 4.79 2.17
N VAL A 95 -7.58 4.27 1.23
CA VAL A 95 -8.47 3.11 1.47
C VAL A 95 -7.63 1.87 1.81
N MET A 96 -6.58 1.58 1.03
CA MET A 96 -5.72 0.40 1.25
C MET A 96 -4.98 0.45 2.59
N ASN A 97 -4.50 1.62 3.00
CA ASN A 97 -3.91 1.77 4.33
C ASN A 97 -4.94 1.61 5.45
N GLY A 98 -6.16 2.14 5.27
CA GLY A 98 -7.25 1.94 6.22
C GLY A 98 -7.61 0.46 6.39
N VAL A 99 -7.75 -0.28 5.29
CA VAL A 99 -7.99 -1.73 5.31
C VAL A 99 -6.83 -2.46 6.00
N SER A 100 -5.58 -2.12 5.68
CA SER A 100 -4.40 -2.74 6.29
C SER A 100 -4.34 -2.51 7.80
N LEU A 101 -4.67 -1.30 8.26
CA LEU A 101 -4.76 -0.97 9.69
C LEU A 101 -5.86 -1.78 10.38
N ALA A 102 -7.04 -1.89 9.76
CA ALA A 102 -8.15 -2.66 10.31
C ALA A 102 -7.80 -4.16 10.43
N LEU A 103 -7.18 -4.74 9.40
CA LEU A 103 -6.72 -6.12 9.42
C LEU A 103 -5.64 -6.36 10.48
N PHE A 104 -4.69 -5.43 10.62
CA PHE A 104 -3.65 -5.52 11.65
C PHE A 104 -4.23 -5.40 13.06
N GLN A 105 -5.24 -4.55 13.26
CA GLN A 105 -5.98 -4.46 14.51
C GLN A 105 -6.67 -5.79 14.85
N LEU A 106 -7.39 -6.38 13.90
CA LEU A 106 -8.02 -7.69 14.08
C LEU A 106 -6.99 -8.77 14.45
N PHE A 107 -5.86 -8.80 13.73
CA PHE A 107 -4.77 -9.72 14.04
C PHE A 107 -4.25 -9.57 15.48
N LEU A 108 -4.08 -8.36 15.98
CA LEU A 108 -3.64 -8.11 17.35
C LEU A 108 -4.67 -8.56 18.37
N LEU A 109 -5.95 -8.29 18.13
CA LEU A 109 -7.04 -8.71 19.03
C LEU A 109 -7.16 -10.23 19.08
N ASP A 110 -7.05 -10.90 17.95
CA ASP A 110 -7.22 -12.35 17.87
C ASP A 110 -6.01 -13.12 18.44
N ASN A 111 -4.79 -12.58 18.32
CA ASN A 111 -3.57 -13.35 18.62
C ASN A 111 -2.77 -12.83 19.82
N VAL A 112 -2.94 -11.58 20.20
CA VAL A 112 -2.11 -10.98 21.26
C VAL A 112 -2.92 -10.75 22.52
N ASN A 113 -4.01 -10.03 22.45
CA ASN A 113 -4.88 -9.76 23.59
C ASN A 113 -6.28 -9.32 23.14
N PRO A 114 -7.30 -10.20 23.29
CA PRO A 114 -8.68 -9.87 22.91
C PRO A 114 -9.31 -8.76 23.77
N ASP A 115 -8.81 -8.53 24.98
CA ASP A 115 -9.33 -7.51 25.89
C ASP A 115 -8.70 -6.13 25.68
N PHE A 116 -7.77 -6.01 24.72
CA PHE A 116 -7.11 -4.73 24.48
C PHE A 116 -8.07 -3.74 23.80
N PRO A 117 -8.15 -2.48 24.26
CA PRO A 117 -9.06 -1.54 23.65
C PRO A 117 -8.61 -1.20 22.20
N ALA A 118 -9.42 -1.65 21.25
CA ALA A 118 -9.18 -1.52 19.81
C ALA A 118 -8.84 -0.08 19.38
N VAL A 119 -9.48 0.90 19.99
CA VAL A 119 -9.23 2.32 19.73
C VAL A 119 -7.80 2.72 20.11
N LEU A 120 -7.26 2.17 21.18
CA LEU A 120 -5.91 2.50 21.63
C LEU A 120 -4.85 1.96 20.69
N ILE A 121 -5.04 0.73 20.14
CA ILE A 121 -4.19 0.16 19.10
C ILE A 121 -4.18 1.09 17.88
N LEU A 122 -5.36 1.49 17.42
CA LEU A 122 -5.48 2.35 16.25
C LEU A 122 -4.78 3.70 16.45
N LEU A 123 -4.98 4.32 17.60
CA LEU A 123 -4.35 5.61 17.93
C LEU A 123 -2.83 5.50 17.96
N VAL A 124 -2.27 4.45 18.55
CA VAL A 124 -0.81 4.21 18.57
C VAL A 124 -0.27 4.01 17.17
N LEU A 125 -0.93 3.19 16.34
CA LEU A 125 -0.51 2.94 14.95
C LEU A 125 -0.54 4.22 14.11
N VAL A 126 -1.62 5.00 14.21
CA VAL A 126 -1.73 6.29 13.51
C VAL A 126 -0.66 7.27 14.00
N ALA A 127 -0.44 7.36 15.31
CA ALA A 127 0.59 8.25 15.87
C ALA A 127 2.00 7.87 15.37
N VAL A 128 2.33 6.58 15.32
CA VAL A 128 3.61 6.09 14.79
C VAL A 128 3.73 6.39 13.29
N ALA A 129 2.67 6.17 12.51
CA ALA A 129 2.66 6.46 11.08
C ALA A 129 2.85 7.96 10.80
N VAL A 130 2.14 8.83 11.53
CA VAL A 130 2.27 10.29 11.42
C VAL A 130 3.66 10.74 11.84
N TYR A 131 4.19 10.20 12.93
CA TYR A 131 5.56 10.51 13.38
C TYR A 131 6.61 10.09 12.34
N GLY A 132 6.46 8.89 11.77
CA GLY A 132 7.34 8.40 10.70
C GLY A 132 7.27 9.28 9.45
N ALA A 133 6.08 9.67 9.02
CA ALA A 133 5.89 10.57 7.88
C ALA A 133 6.45 11.98 8.11
N TRP A 134 6.44 12.46 9.36
CA TRP A 134 6.96 13.78 9.69
C TRP A 134 8.50 13.80 9.80
N ARG A 135 9.09 12.69 10.23
CA ARG A 135 10.56 12.58 10.40
C ARG A 135 11.29 12.08 9.14
N GLY A 136 10.62 11.37 8.24
CA GLY A 136 11.15 10.78 7.01
C GLY A 136 11.42 11.77 5.95
#